data_d5085d1d0179a98d5174ce602abe9d87
#
_entry.id   d5085d1d0179a98d5174ce602abe9d87
#
_cell.length_a   1.000
_cell.length_b   1.000
_cell.length_c   1.000
_cell.angle_alpha   90.00
_cell.angle_beta   90.00
_cell.angle_gamma   90.00
#
_symmetry.space_group_name_H-M   'P 1'
#
loop_
_entity.id
_entity.type
_entity.pdbx_description
1 polymer ?
#
loop_
_entity_poly.entity_id
_entity_poly.type
_entity_poly.pdbx_seq_one_letter_code
_entity_poly.pdbx_strand_id
1 'polypeptide(L)'
;MTQLISKEDFIRLEEQIDLFSKQKKLNSEEAKILIDEYFDMIETFFKQINHIHTIDFERLTDYPVVPMNFKERYHYMIARKYHFMGYSQMKTLKSELIKMNASYQITYLV
;
A
#
# COMPACT_ATOMS: atom_id res chain seq x y z
N MET A 1 7.06 14.71 14.66
CA MET A 1 6.44 14.84 13.34
C MET A 1 6.68 13.57 12.54
N THR A 2 5.63 12.97 12.02
CA THR A 2 5.76 11.72 11.25
C THR A 2 6.29 12.03 9.86
N GLN A 3 7.39 11.40 9.49
CA GLN A 3 7.97 11.57 8.17
C GLN A 3 7.12 10.82 7.13
N LEU A 4 6.98 11.41 5.94
CA LEU A 4 6.27 10.76 4.85
C LEU A 4 7.00 9.50 4.42
N ILE A 5 6.24 8.41 4.27
CA ILE A 5 6.78 7.15 3.79
C ILE A 5 7.26 7.36 2.35
N SER A 6 8.46 6.87 2.04
CA SER A 6 9.07 7.04 0.73
C SER A 6 9.00 5.75 -0.08
N LYS A 7 9.25 5.89 -1.40
CA LYS A 7 9.34 4.73 -2.29
C LYS A 7 10.41 3.74 -1.81
N GLU A 8 11.52 4.24 -1.30
CA GLU A 8 12.63 3.41 -0.82
C GLU A 8 12.22 2.56 0.36
N ASP A 9 11.33 3.06 1.23
CA ASP A 9 10.83 2.27 2.35
C ASP A 9 10.08 1.04 1.87
N PHE A 10 9.26 1.19 0.82
CA PHE A 10 8.55 0.07 0.21
C PHE A 10 9.51 -0.91 -0.44
N ILE A 11 10.48 -0.41 -1.20
CA ILE A 11 11.45 -1.26 -1.89
C ILE A 11 12.22 -2.12 -0.90
N ARG A 12 12.59 -1.57 0.24
CA ARG A 12 13.35 -2.29 1.26
C ARG A 12 12.60 -3.49 1.77
N LEU A 13 11.29 -3.35 2.02
CA LEU A 13 10.46 -4.48 2.43
C LEU A 13 10.22 -5.46 1.29
N GLU A 14 10.00 -4.94 0.08
CA GLU A 14 9.76 -5.77 -1.10
C GLU A 14 10.93 -6.70 -1.36
N GLU A 15 12.15 -6.22 -1.21
CA GLU A 15 13.35 -7.05 -1.38
C GLU A 15 13.34 -8.26 -0.45
N GLN A 16 12.93 -8.06 0.79
CA GLN A 16 12.84 -9.13 1.78
C GLN A 16 11.68 -10.10 1.47
N ILE A 17 10.51 -9.55 1.19
CA ILE A 17 9.32 -10.37 0.92
C ILE A 17 9.48 -11.17 -0.36
N ASP A 18 10.10 -10.59 -1.39
CA ASP A 18 10.30 -11.27 -2.67
C ASP A 18 11.16 -12.54 -2.53
N LEU A 19 12.07 -12.57 -1.58
CA LEU A 19 12.85 -13.79 -1.31
C LEU A 19 11.93 -14.93 -0.88
N PHE A 20 10.97 -14.65 0.00
CA PHE A 20 9.99 -15.66 0.43
C PHE A 20 9.05 -16.04 -0.72
N SER A 21 8.66 -15.07 -1.54
CA SER A 21 7.80 -15.33 -2.69
C SER A 21 8.46 -16.30 -3.67
N LYS A 22 9.74 -16.09 -3.96
CA LYS A 22 10.51 -16.97 -4.84
C LYS A 22 10.60 -18.40 -4.31
N GLN A 23 10.61 -18.55 -2.99
CA GLN A 23 10.65 -19.85 -2.33
C GLN A 23 9.26 -20.44 -2.10
N LYS A 24 8.21 -19.74 -2.53
CA LYS A 24 6.80 -20.12 -2.29
C LYS A 24 6.48 -20.25 -0.80
N LYS A 25 7.04 -19.33 0.01
CA LYS A 25 6.91 -19.35 1.47
C LYS A 25 6.27 -18.05 2.01
N LEU A 26 5.38 -17.42 1.25
CA LEU A 26 4.71 -16.21 1.73
C LEU A 26 3.84 -16.46 2.95
N ASN A 27 3.41 -17.70 3.17
CA ASN A 27 2.61 -18.06 4.33
C ASN A 27 3.43 -18.50 5.54
N SER A 28 4.75 -18.37 5.49
CA SER A 28 5.60 -18.64 6.66
C SER A 28 5.41 -17.53 7.71
N GLU A 29 5.74 -17.82 8.96
CA GLU A 29 5.59 -16.84 10.03
C GLU A 29 6.46 -15.60 9.81
N GLU A 30 7.69 -15.79 9.33
CA GLU A 30 8.60 -14.68 9.05
C GLU A 30 8.04 -13.79 7.93
N ALA A 31 7.54 -14.41 6.87
CA ALA A 31 6.99 -13.66 5.74
C ALA A 31 5.73 -12.89 6.15
N LYS A 32 4.88 -13.50 6.98
CA LYS A 32 3.65 -12.84 7.45
C LYS A 32 3.94 -11.55 8.20
N ILE A 33 4.97 -11.56 9.04
CA ILE A 33 5.38 -10.36 9.79
C ILE A 33 5.75 -9.24 8.82
N LEU A 34 6.53 -9.56 7.79
CA LEU A 34 6.94 -8.58 6.79
C LEU A 34 5.77 -8.09 5.94
N ILE A 35 4.86 -8.99 5.57
CA ILE A 35 3.68 -8.63 4.80
C ILE A 35 2.75 -7.73 5.62
N ASP A 36 2.56 -8.02 6.90
CA ASP A 36 1.76 -7.18 7.78
C ASP A 36 2.35 -5.77 7.86
N GLU A 37 3.67 -5.66 7.97
CA GLU A 37 4.35 -4.38 7.99
C GLU A 37 4.18 -3.64 6.67
N TYR A 38 4.28 -4.35 5.56
CA TYR A 38 4.11 -3.78 4.23
C TYR A 38 2.69 -3.25 4.03
N PHE A 39 1.69 -4.03 4.44
CA PHE A 39 0.28 -3.62 4.36
C PHE A 39 0.04 -2.37 5.21
N ASP A 40 0.57 -2.36 6.44
CA ASP A 40 0.44 -1.20 7.33
C ASP A 40 1.09 0.04 6.73
N MET A 41 2.21 -0.11 6.04
CA MET A 41 2.87 0.99 5.35
C MET A 41 2.00 1.56 4.23
N ILE A 42 1.35 0.70 3.46
CA ILE A 42 0.43 1.14 2.40
C ILE A 42 -0.72 1.95 3.00
N GLU A 43 -1.33 1.45 4.07
CA GLU A 43 -2.41 2.17 4.75
C GLU A 43 -1.94 3.52 5.28
N THR A 44 -0.76 3.53 5.91
CA THR A 44 -0.20 4.76 6.48
C THR A 44 0.10 5.76 5.37
N PHE A 45 0.68 5.30 4.28
CA PHE A 45 0.99 6.16 3.13
C PHE A 45 -0.30 6.76 2.55
N PHE A 46 -1.34 5.94 2.37
CA PHE A 46 -2.64 6.42 1.90
C PHE A 46 -3.18 7.53 2.81
N LYS A 47 -3.11 7.32 4.11
CA LYS A 47 -3.57 8.34 5.06
C LYS A 47 -2.73 9.60 5.00
N GLN A 48 -1.42 9.45 4.88
CA GLN A 48 -0.50 10.61 4.82
C GLN A 48 -0.78 11.49 3.61
N ILE A 49 -0.91 10.87 2.43
CA ILE A 49 -1.09 11.64 1.20
C ILE A 49 -2.49 12.24 1.07
N ASN A 50 -3.46 11.73 1.82
CA ASN A 50 -4.82 12.25 1.85
C ASN A 50 -5.09 13.13 3.07
N HIS A 51 -4.12 13.27 3.96
CA HIS A 51 -4.23 14.09 5.18
C HIS A 51 -5.40 13.66 6.06
N ILE A 52 -5.54 12.35 6.27
CA ILE A 52 -6.61 11.77 7.10
C ILE A 52 -5.99 10.88 8.18
N HIS A 53 -6.73 10.69 9.28
CA HIS A 53 -6.31 9.81 10.38
C HIS A 53 -6.90 8.42 10.26
N THR A 54 -8.09 8.31 9.65
CA THR A 54 -8.81 7.05 9.51
C THR A 54 -9.41 6.98 8.12
N ILE A 55 -9.37 5.81 7.49
CA ILE A 55 -9.97 5.63 6.17
C ILE A 55 -11.46 5.37 6.35
N ASP A 56 -12.29 6.27 5.81
CA ASP A 56 -13.74 6.10 5.79
C ASP A 56 -14.15 5.70 4.38
N PHE A 57 -14.50 4.44 4.19
CA PHE A 57 -14.83 3.90 2.87
C PHE A 57 -16.14 4.46 2.31
N GLU A 58 -16.96 5.10 3.15
CA GLU A 58 -18.17 5.78 2.68
C GLU A 58 -17.88 7.18 2.17
N ARG A 59 -16.66 7.69 2.37
CA ARG A 59 -16.27 9.05 2.01
C ARG A 59 -15.05 9.10 1.10
N LEU A 60 -14.80 8.04 0.33
CA LEU A 60 -13.62 7.99 -0.54
C LEU A 60 -13.62 9.10 -1.59
N THR A 61 -14.80 9.54 -2.02
CA THR A 61 -14.90 10.64 -3.00
C THR A 61 -14.44 11.98 -2.44
N ASP A 62 -14.31 12.10 -1.12
CA ASP A 62 -13.83 13.32 -0.47
C ASP A 62 -12.30 13.40 -0.46
N TYR A 63 -11.61 12.33 -0.74
CA TYR A 63 -10.16 12.29 -0.68
C TYR A 63 -9.52 12.62 -2.03
N PRO A 64 -8.42 13.39 -2.04
CA PRO A 64 -7.80 13.81 -3.31
C PRO A 64 -7.09 12.69 -4.07
N VAL A 65 -6.58 11.67 -3.38
CA VAL A 65 -5.77 10.62 -4.02
C VAL A 65 -6.33 9.25 -3.68
N VAL A 66 -7.21 8.73 -4.54
CA VAL A 66 -7.82 7.41 -4.34
C VAL A 66 -7.75 6.62 -5.64
N PRO A 67 -7.07 5.46 -5.66
CA PRO A 67 -7.05 4.61 -6.84
C PRO A 67 -8.43 4.08 -7.19
N MET A 68 -8.64 3.79 -8.48
CA MET A 68 -9.89 3.21 -8.95
C MET A 68 -10.17 1.88 -8.24
N ASN A 69 -11.43 1.67 -7.85
CA ASN A 69 -11.89 0.46 -7.17
C ASN A 69 -11.14 0.19 -5.86
N PHE A 70 -10.80 1.26 -5.14
CA PHE A 70 -9.95 1.14 -3.93
C PHE A 70 -10.59 0.24 -2.88
N LYS A 71 -11.90 0.38 -2.61
CA LYS A 71 -12.58 -0.40 -1.58
C LYS A 71 -12.50 -1.91 -1.89
N GLU A 72 -12.82 -2.28 -3.12
CA GLU A 72 -12.80 -3.68 -3.56
C GLU A 72 -11.38 -4.26 -3.53
N ARG A 73 -10.41 -3.47 -3.95
CA ARG A 73 -9.01 -3.88 -3.96
C ARG A 73 -8.48 -4.03 -2.55
N TYR A 74 -8.87 -3.12 -1.65
CA TYR A 74 -8.49 -3.18 -0.25
C TYR A 74 -9.00 -4.48 0.39
N HIS A 75 -10.28 -4.80 0.17
CA HIS A 75 -10.86 -6.03 0.73
C HIS A 75 -10.23 -7.28 0.13
N TYR A 76 -9.90 -7.25 -1.16
CA TYR A 76 -9.20 -8.35 -1.80
C TYR A 76 -7.83 -8.58 -1.15
N MET A 77 -7.09 -7.50 -0.90
CA MET A 77 -5.78 -7.60 -0.27
C MET A 77 -5.87 -8.20 1.13
N ILE A 78 -6.89 -7.84 1.91
CA ILE A 78 -7.10 -8.42 3.23
C ILE A 78 -7.40 -9.90 3.12
N ALA A 79 -8.30 -10.28 2.21
CA ALA A 79 -8.72 -11.67 2.04
C ALA A 79 -7.59 -12.58 1.55
N ARG A 80 -6.65 -12.03 0.79
CA ARG A 80 -5.54 -12.78 0.18
C ARG A 80 -4.19 -12.32 0.69
N LYS A 81 -4.13 -11.82 1.91
CA LYS A 81 -2.98 -11.09 2.45
C LYS A 81 -1.68 -11.86 2.32
N TYR A 82 -1.69 -13.15 2.62
CA TYR A 82 -0.48 -13.97 2.63
C TYR A 82 -0.35 -14.85 1.39
N HIS A 83 -1.10 -14.53 0.36
CA HIS A 83 -1.02 -15.20 -0.94
C HIS A 83 -0.27 -14.33 -1.93
N PHE A 84 0.34 -14.98 -2.91
CA PHE A 84 1.04 -14.27 -3.99
C PHE A 84 0.14 -13.23 -4.66
N MET A 85 -1.14 -13.59 -4.91
CA MET A 85 -2.05 -12.66 -5.58
C MET A 85 -2.34 -11.41 -4.73
N GLY A 86 -2.50 -11.60 -3.41
CA GLY A 86 -2.70 -10.47 -2.50
C GLY A 86 -1.48 -9.57 -2.44
N TYR A 87 -0.30 -10.15 -2.31
CA TYR A 87 0.94 -9.40 -2.30
C TYR A 87 1.15 -8.65 -3.61
N SER A 88 0.86 -9.30 -4.74
CA SER A 88 0.94 -8.67 -6.06
C SER A 88 0.03 -7.44 -6.14
N GLN A 89 -1.19 -7.55 -5.63
CA GLN A 89 -2.12 -6.42 -5.58
C GLN A 89 -1.61 -5.30 -4.69
N MET A 90 -1.00 -5.64 -3.56
CA MET A 90 -0.39 -4.63 -2.68
C MET A 90 0.66 -3.82 -3.42
N LYS A 91 1.54 -4.49 -4.16
CA LYS A 91 2.60 -3.82 -4.93
C LYS A 91 2.02 -2.92 -6.00
N THR A 92 0.99 -3.39 -6.69
CA THR A 92 0.33 -2.61 -7.75
C THR A 92 -0.34 -1.37 -7.15
N LEU A 93 -1.08 -1.55 -6.06
CA LEU A 93 -1.76 -0.43 -5.40
C LEU A 93 -0.76 0.59 -4.89
N LYS A 94 0.31 0.14 -4.25
CA LYS A 94 1.39 1.00 -3.77
C LYS A 94 1.95 1.84 -4.91
N SER A 95 2.22 1.22 -6.05
CA SER A 95 2.79 1.91 -7.21
C SER A 95 1.83 2.97 -7.75
N GLU A 96 0.52 2.66 -7.81
CA GLU A 96 -0.48 3.63 -8.23
C GLU A 96 -0.57 4.80 -7.28
N LEU A 97 -0.54 4.54 -5.97
CA LEU A 97 -0.59 5.61 -4.97
C LEU A 97 0.59 6.57 -5.12
N ILE A 98 1.79 6.04 -5.33
CA ILE A 98 2.99 6.86 -5.50
C ILE A 98 2.84 7.74 -6.75
N LYS A 99 2.39 7.16 -7.87
CA LYS A 99 2.23 7.89 -9.12
C LYS A 99 1.14 8.94 -9.02
N MET A 100 0.00 8.59 -8.44
CA MET A 100 -1.12 9.52 -8.27
C MET A 100 -0.74 10.68 -7.37
N ASN A 101 -0.04 10.39 -6.27
CA ASN A 101 0.39 11.45 -5.37
C ASN A 101 1.38 12.40 -6.05
N ALA A 102 2.32 11.88 -6.84
CA ALA A 102 3.25 12.70 -7.58
C ALA A 102 2.52 13.61 -8.57
N SER A 103 1.55 13.08 -9.31
CA SER A 103 0.73 13.86 -10.24
C SER A 103 -0.07 14.93 -9.50
N TYR A 104 -0.67 14.58 -8.38
CA TYR A 104 -1.46 15.52 -7.59
C TYR A 104 -0.59 16.67 -7.09
N GLN A 105 0.60 16.36 -6.57
CA GLN A 105 1.52 17.38 -6.07
C GLN A 105 1.93 18.35 -7.19
N ILE A 106 2.25 17.83 -8.37
CA ILE A 106 2.62 18.67 -9.51
C ILE A 106 1.46 19.59 -9.92
N THR A 107 0.24 19.05 -9.94
CA THR A 107 -0.94 19.78 -10.42
C THR A 107 -1.38 20.87 -9.46
N TYR A 108 -1.32 20.60 -8.15
CA TYR A 108 -1.96 21.46 -7.14
C TYR A 108 -1.00 22.25 -6.25
N LEU A 109 0.31 21.94 -6.30
CA LEU A 109 1.30 22.64 -5.47
C LEU A 109 2.26 23.49 -6.27
N VAL A 110 2.12 23.52 -7.57
CA VAL A 110 2.95 24.35 -8.46
C VAL A 110 2.29 25.69 -8.70
#